data_115b1859313d1168efc89af60a13cfa3
#
_entry.id   115b1859313d1168efc89af60a13cfa3
#
_cell.length_a   1.000
_cell.length_b   1.000
_cell.length_c   1.000
_cell.angle_alpha   90.00
_cell.angle_beta   90.00
_cell.angle_gamma   90.00
#
_symmetry.space_group_name_H-M   'P 1'
#
loop_
_entity.id
_entity.type
_entity.pdbx_description
1 polymer ?
#
loop_
_entity_poly.entity_id
_entity_poly.type
_entity_poly.pdbx_seq_one_letter_code
_entity_poly.pdbx_strand_id
1 'polypeptide(L)'
;MTRRSETKGKNMRISSKIAAAAGIVGLSAFLAMPAWAQDAATATATAAPPVPDKGDTAWMLTSSALVLMMAVPGLALFYGGLVRSKNMLSVLMQVLMIVAVASIAWVGWGYSMAFTGGSPYVGGLSKAFLDGVTTSSLAATFSNGVYIHEYSFIVFQMTFACITPSLIVGAFAERIRFLPLMLFIILWLTIVYFPIAHMVWYWAGPDLDRKSVV
;
A
#
# COMPACT_ATOMS: atom_id res chain seq x y z
N MET A 1 -20.14 -63.56 0.98
CA MET A 1 -19.45 -62.30 1.40
C MET A 1 -18.19 -61.96 0.59
N THR A 2 -17.84 -62.71 -0.43
CA THR A 2 -16.57 -62.67 -1.21
C THR A 2 -16.63 -61.85 -2.53
N ARG A 3 -17.85 -61.58 -3.07
CA ARG A 3 -17.96 -60.92 -4.40
C ARG A 3 -17.77 -59.39 -4.39
N ARG A 4 -17.86 -58.74 -3.18
CA ARG A 4 -17.75 -57.27 -3.05
C ARG A 4 -16.32 -56.76 -2.88
N SER A 5 -15.38 -57.61 -2.48
CA SER A 5 -13.96 -57.28 -2.32
C SER A 5 -13.19 -57.30 -3.65
N GLU A 6 -13.54 -58.18 -4.57
CA GLU A 6 -12.86 -58.29 -5.86
C GLU A 6 -13.15 -57.09 -6.80
N THR A 7 -14.38 -56.58 -6.76
CA THR A 7 -14.74 -55.39 -7.58
C THR A 7 -14.02 -54.13 -7.11
N LYS A 8 -13.78 -53.97 -5.80
CA LYS A 8 -13.09 -52.81 -5.26
C LYS A 8 -11.60 -52.77 -5.59
N GLY A 9 -10.96 -53.96 -5.59
CA GLY A 9 -9.54 -54.11 -5.97
C GLY A 9 -9.32 -53.91 -7.48
N LYS A 10 -10.28 -54.34 -8.31
CA LYS A 10 -10.21 -54.17 -9.76
C LYS A 10 -10.39 -52.72 -10.20
N ASN A 11 -11.28 -51.99 -9.57
CA ASN A 11 -11.50 -50.54 -9.84
C ASN A 11 -10.30 -49.70 -9.40
N MET A 12 -9.63 -50.05 -8.29
CA MET A 12 -8.46 -49.32 -7.81
C MET A 12 -7.24 -49.51 -8.73
N ARG A 13 -7.08 -50.76 -9.29
CA ARG A 13 -6.02 -51.02 -10.28
C ARG A 13 -6.25 -50.38 -11.64
N ILE A 14 -7.52 -50.22 -12.05
CA ILE A 14 -7.88 -49.49 -13.29
C ILE A 14 -7.62 -48.01 -13.13
N SER A 15 -8.00 -47.42 -11.98
CA SER A 15 -7.75 -46.00 -11.67
C SER A 15 -6.23 -45.67 -11.66
N SER A 16 -5.40 -46.51 -11.06
CA SER A 16 -3.94 -46.28 -11.05
C SER A 16 -3.30 -46.38 -12.43
N LYS A 17 -3.78 -47.30 -13.28
CA LYS A 17 -3.31 -47.40 -14.67
C LYS A 17 -3.74 -46.23 -15.55
N ILE A 18 -4.93 -45.70 -15.34
CA ILE A 18 -5.41 -44.51 -16.04
C ILE A 18 -4.61 -43.27 -15.60
N ALA A 19 -4.31 -43.12 -14.30
CA ALA A 19 -3.49 -42.03 -13.80
C ALA A 19 -2.05 -42.10 -14.32
N ALA A 20 -1.46 -43.29 -14.39
CA ALA A 20 -0.13 -43.48 -14.97
C ALA A 20 -0.11 -43.19 -16.48
N ALA A 21 -1.13 -43.64 -17.22
CA ALA A 21 -1.25 -43.36 -18.65
C ALA A 21 -1.44 -41.87 -18.94
N ALA A 22 -2.25 -41.18 -18.14
CA ALA A 22 -2.46 -39.71 -18.25
C ALA A 22 -1.14 -38.96 -17.96
N GLY A 23 -0.35 -39.40 -16.99
CA GLY A 23 0.96 -38.80 -16.67
C GLY A 23 1.97 -38.99 -17.83
N ILE A 24 2.00 -40.17 -18.45
CA ILE A 24 2.90 -40.46 -19.59
C ILE A 24 2.48 -39.65 -20.82
N VAL A 25 1.19 -39.52 -21.11
CA VAL A 25 0.69 -38.75 -22.23
C VAL A 25 0.96 -37.24 -22.00
N GLY A 26 0.80 -36.75 -20.78
CA GLY A 26 1.15 -35.36 -20.41
C GLY A 26 2.64 -35.05 -20.59
N LEU A 27 3.51 -35.98 -20.16
CA LEU A 27 4.96 -35.82 -20.32
C LEU A 27 5.39 -35.90 -21.78
N SER A 28 4.82 -36.82 -22.57
CA SER A 28 5.12 -36.91 -24.01
C SER A 28 4.60 -35.72 -24.83
N ALA A 29 3.46 -35.15 -24.46
CA ALA A 29 2.93 -33.92 -25.07
C ALA A 29 3.83 -32.72 -24.77
N PHE A 30 4.42 -32.65 -23.56
CA PHE A 30 5.38 -31.60 -23.19
C PHE A 30 6.70 -31.72 -23.96
N LEU A 31 7.20 -32.92 -24.14
CA LEU A 31 8.43 -33.20 -24.93
C LEU A 31 8.24 -33.01 -26.44
N ALA A 32 7.01 -33.03 -26.93
CA ALA A 32 6.69 -32.78 -28.34
C ALA A 32 6.45 -31.30 -28.67
N MET A 33 6.50 -30.40 -27.68
CA MET A 33 6.41 -28.96 -27.92
C MET A 33 7.66 -28.46 -28.66
N PRO A 34 7.47 -27.55 -29.66
CA PRO A 34 8.61 -26.94 -30.31
C PRO A 34 9.45 -26.16 -29.33
N ALA A 35 10.77 -26.09 -29.54
CA ALA A 35 11.74 -25.52 -28.58
C ALA A 35 11.37 -24.10 -28.14
N TRP A 36 10.81 -23.26 -29.03
CA TRP A 36 10.35 -21.92 -28.67
C TRP A 36 9.18 -21.91 -27.66
N ALA A 37 8.36 -22.96 -27.65
CA ALA A 37 7.25 -23.06 -26.67
C ALA A 37 7.74 -23.61 -25.32
N GLN A 38 8.81 -24.39 -25.31
CA GLN A 38 9.49 -24.84 -24.09
C GLN A 38 10.26 -23.68 -23.45
N ASP A 39 10.92 -22.86 -24.23
CA ASP A 39 11.61 -21.65 -23.76
C ASP A 39 10.61 -20.63 -23.16
N ALA A 40 9.43 -20.47 -23.77
CA ALA A 40 8.37 -19.64 -23.22
C ALA A 40 7.78 -20.19 -21.90
N ALA A 41 7.65 -21.52 -21.79
CA ALA A 41 7.14 -22.17 -20.57
C ALA A 41 8.18 -22.15 -19.42
N THR A 42 9.48 -22.23 -19.75
CA THR A 42 10.59 -22.11 -18.78
C THR A 42 10.87 -20.65 -18.41
N ALA A 43 10.67 -19.71 -19.32
CA ALA A 43 10.78 -18.27 -19.03
C ALA A 43 9.73 -17.79 -18.02
N THR A 44 8.56 -18.47 -17.96
CA THR A 44 7.53 -18.18 -16.95
C THR A 44 7.90 -18.68 -15.55
N ALA A 45 8.90 -19.58 -15.44
CA ALA A 45 9.32 -20.17 -14.16
C ALA A 45 10.47 -19.41 -13.46
N THR A 46 11.17 -18.53 -14.17
CA THR A 46 12.17 -17.63 -13.59
C THR A 46 11.56 -16.22 -13.61
N ALA A 47 10.81 -15.89 -12.57
CA ALA A 47 10.30 -14.53 -12.39
C ALA A 47 11.52 -13.60 -12.38
N ALA A 48 11.62 -12.73 -13.41
CA ALA A 48 12.61 -11.67 -13.42
C ALA A 48 12.47 -10.86 -12.12
N PRO A 49 13.58 -10.37 -11.55
CA PRO A 49 13.49 -9.55 -10.35
C PRO A 49 12.49 -8.42 -10.58
N PRO A 50 11.65 -8.09 -9.60
CA PRO A 50 10.62 -7.08 -9.75
C PRO A 50 11.25 -5.75 -10.11
N VAL A 51 10.82 -5.18 -11.23
CA VAL A 51 11.29 -3.88 -11.74
C VAL A 51 10.17 -2.85 -11.56
N PRO A 52 10.48 -1.65 -11.06
CA PRO A 52 9.46 -0.61 -10.90
C PRO A 52 8.90 -0.17 -12.25
N ASP A 53 7.58 -0.10 -12.35
CA ASP A 53 6.91 0.45 -13.52
C ASP A 53 7.13 1.97 -13.60
N LYS A 54 7.62 2.44 -14.74
CA LYS A 54 7.94 3.87 -14.95
C LYS A 54 6.68 4.72 -15.12
N GLY A 55 5.65 4.17 -15.74
CA GLY A 55 4.37 4.86 -15.95
C GLY A 55 3.64 5.06 -14.63
N ASP A 56 3.50 4.01 -13.84
CA ASP A 56 2.85 4.06 -12.52
C ASP A 56 3.63 4.94 -11.55
N THR A 57 4.96 4.91 -11.58
CA THR A 57 5.80 5.80 -10.77
C THR A 57 5.60 7.26 -11.17
N ALA A 58 5.58 7.58 -12.47
CA ALA A 58 5.34 8.95 -12.94
C ALA A 58 3.94 9.45 -12.58
N TRP A 59 2.92 8.58 -12.70
CA TRP A 59 1.56 8.89 -12.30
C TRP A 59 1.46 9.15 -10.79
N MET A 60 2.12 8.34 -9.97
CA MET A 60 2.14 8.49 -8.52
C MET A 60 2.79 9.82 -8.08
N LEU A 61 3.89 10.22 -8.73
CA LEU A 61 4.53 11.51 -8.45
C LEU A 61 3.65 12.70 -8.87
N THR A 62 3.01 12.63 -10.03
CA THR A 62 2.06 13.64 -10.49
C THR A 62 0.88 13.76 -9.53
N SER A 63 0.31 12.63 -9.12
CA SER A 63 -0.79 12.59 -8.16
C SER A 63 -0.38 13.20 -6.80
N SER A 64 0.84 12.92 -6.34
CA SER A 64 1.39 13.52 -5.10
C SER A 64 1.46 15.04 -5.19
N ALA A 65 1.93 15.56 -6.31
CA ALA A 65 1.99 17.01 -6.54
C ALA A 65 0.59 17.65 -6.55
N LEU A 66 -0.39 16.99 -7.18
CA LEU A 66 -1.78 17.46 -7.21
C LEU A 66 -2.40 17.47 -5.81
N VAL A 67 -2.16 16.45 -4.99
CA VAL A 67 -2.68 16.42 -3.60
C VAL A 67 -2.01 17.49 -2.74
N LEU A 68 -0.69 17.72 -2.88
CA LEU A 68 -0.03 18.83 -2.20
C LEU A 68 -0.58 20.19 -2.63
N MET A 69 -0.91 20.36 -3.91
CA MET A 69 -1.56 21.57 -4.41
C MET A 69 -2.96 21.76 -3.80
N MET A 70 -3.69 20.68 -3.53
CA MET A 70 -4.97 20.75 -2.81
C MET A 70 -4.77 21.20 -1.36
N ALA A 71 -3.74 20.72 -0.68
CA ALA A 71 -3.48 21.03 0.73
C ALA A 71 -2.89 22.43 0.91
N VAL A 72 -1.74 22.71 0.32
CA VAL A 72 -0.97 23.93 0.62
C VAL A 72 -1.65 25.18 0.05
N PRO A 73 -1.83 25.39 -1.27
CA PRO A 73 -2.57 26.56 -1.75
C PRO A 73 -4.09 26.38 -1.65
N GLY A 74 -4.64 25.21 -1.96
CA GLY A 74 -6.07 24.99 -2.04
C GLY A 74 -6.79 25.24 -0.70
N LEU A 75 -6.50 24.45 0.32
CA LEU A 75 -7.13 24.58 1.64
C LEU A 75 -6.72 25.87 2.35
N ALA A 76 -5.45 26.29 2.23
CA ALA A 76 -5.00 27.52 2.84
C ALA A 76 -5.80 28.74 2.34
N LEU A 77 -5.95 28.87 1.02
CA LEU A 77 -6.73 29.96 0.42
C LEU A 77 -8.23 29.81 0.69
N PHE A 78 -8.75 28.59 0.66
CA PHE A 78 -10.15 28.32 0.96
C PHE A 78 -10.50 28.79 2.38
N TYR A 79 -9.80 28.32 3.40
CA TYR A 79 -10.06 28.74 4.78
C TYR A 79 -9.65 30.18 5.03
N GLY A 80 -8.58 30.66 4.39
CA GLY A 80 -8.19 32.05 4.45
C GLY A 80 -9.28 33.00 3.94
N GLY A 81 -10.00 32.58 2.89
CA GLY A 81 -11.13 33.36 2.34
C GLY A 81 -12.39 33.34 3.22
N LEU A 82 -12.53 32.36 4.12
CA LEU A 82 -13.70 32.26 5.02
C LEU A 82 -13.54 33.04 6.35
N VAL A 83 -12.32 33.44 6.68
CA VAL A 83 -12.04 34.18 7.92
C VAL A 83 -11.94 35.66 7.67
N ARG A 84 -11.95 36.45 8.75
CA ARG A 84 -11.78 37.91 8.65
C ARG A 84 -10.42 38.24 8.03
N SER A 85 -10.35 39.27 7.20
CA SER A 85 -9.14 39.68 6.47
C SER A 85 -7.89 39.80 7.37
N LYS A 86 -8.04 40.31 8.59
CA LYS A 86 -6.97 40.43 9.57
C LYS A 86 -6.42 39.11 10.09
N ASN A 87 -7.18 38.03 9.97
CA ASN A 87 -6.82 36.68 10.46
C ASN A 87 -6.40 35.73 9.31
N MET A 88 -6.52 36.16 8.06
CA MET A 88 -6.23 35.37 6.89
C MET A 88 -4.79 34.78 6.93
N LEU A 89 -3.81 35.65 7.19
CA LEU A 89 -2.40 35.21 7.24
C LEU A 89 -2.14 34.17 8.33
N SER A 90 -2.83 34.31 9.48
CA SER A 90 -2.73 33.34 10.57
C SER A 90 -3.24 31.95 10.16
N VAL A 91 -4.34 31.89 9.43
CA VAL A 91 -4.91 30.62 8.96
C VAL A 91 -4.05 30.01 7.86
N LEU A 92 -3.54 30.80 6.92
CA LEU A 92 -2.59 30.31 5.91
C LEU A 92 -1.34 29.68 6.58
N MET A 93 -0.80 30.36 7.59
CA MET A 93 0.34 29.87 8.34
C MET A 93 0.02 28.58 9.11
N GLN A 94 -1.16 28.47 9.72
CA GLN A 94 -1.60 27.24 10.39
C GLN A 94 -1.63 26.06 9.43
N VAL A 95 -2.24 26.20 8.25
CA VAL A 95 -2.29 25.12 7.25
C VAL A 95 -0.88 24.73 6.80
N LEU A 96 -0.02 25.69 6.48
CA LEU A 96 1.36 25.42 6.07
C LEU A 96 2.14 24.67 7.15
N MET A 97 2.01 25.11 8.40
CA MET A 97 2.72 24.47 9.52
C MET A 97 2.16 23.09 9.84
N ILE A 98 0.86 22.85 9.65
CA ILE A 98 0.27 21.51 9.77
C ILE A 98 0.90 20.56 8.74
N VAL A 99 1.03 20.99 7.49
CA VAL A 99 1.67 20.20 6.46
C VAL A 99 3.12 19.88 6.83
N ALA A 100 3.89 20.85 7.33
CA ALA A 100 5.27 20.64 7.75
C ALA A 100 5.37 19.65 8.93
N VAL A 101 4.57 19.85 9.96
CA VAL A 101 4.55 18.99 11.16
C VAL A 101 4.08 17.58 10.82
N ALA A 102 3.04 17.45 9.99
CA ALA A 102 2.54 16.16 9.54
C ALA A 102 3.58 15.39 8.71
N SER A 103 4.32 16.09 7.84
CA SER A 103 5.41 15.47 7.06
C SER A 103 6.53 14.94 7.96
N ILE A 104 6.93 15.69 9.00
CA ILE A 104 7.94 15.25 9.97
C ILE A 104 7.42 14.05 10.76
N ALA A 105 6.20 14.10 11.28
CA ALA A 105 5.59 12.99 12.00
C ALA A 105 5.44 11.74 11.13
N TRP A 106 5.10 11.92 9.85
CA TRP A 106 5.00 10.83 8.88
C TRP A 106 6.32 10.11 8.67
N VAL A 107 7.40 10.85 8.40
CA VAL A 107 8.74 10.29 8.23
C VAL A 107 9.25 9.69 9.54
N GLY A 108 8.98 10.34 10.68
CA GLY A 108 9.46 9.90 11.99
C GLY A 108 8.89 8.54 12.40
N TRP A 109 7.57 8.41 12.40
CA TRP A 109 6.91 7.18 12.86
C TRP A 109 5.61 6.85 12.11
N GLY A 110 4.98 7.82 11.45
CA GLY A 110 3.66 7.65 10.83
C GLY A 110 3.64 6.61 9.74
N TYR A 111 4.61 6.63 8.82
CA TYR A 111 4.72 5.63 7.77
C TYR A 111 4.87 4.21 8.35
N SER A 112 5.71 4.05 9.36
CA SER A 112 5.90 2.76 10.03
C SER A 112 4.61 2.27 10.68
N MET A 113 3.92 3.11 11.46
CA MET A 113 2.66 2.77 12.11
C MET A 113 1.53 2.44 11.12
N ALA A 114 1.53 3.06 9.95
CA ALA A 114 0.47 2.87 8.94
C ALA A 114 0.74 1.69 7.99
N PHE A 115 2.00 1.44 7.61
CA PHE A 115 2.33 0.53 6.50
C PHE A 115 3.33 -0.58 6.84
N THR A 116 3.54 -0.91 8.10
CA THR A 116 4.30 -2.10 8.49
C THR A 116 3.40 -3.14 9.16
N GLY A 117 3.85 -4.39 9.15
CA GLY A 117 3.16 -5.45 9.89
C GLY A 117 3.16 -5.18 11.40
N GLY A 118 2.11 -5.59 12.08
CA GLY A 118 1.93 -5.39 13.51
C GLY A 118 0.63 -5.99 13.99
N SER A 119 -0.14 -5.25 14.76
CA SER A 119 -1.49 -5.62 15.19
C SER A 119 -2.52 -5.29 14.08
N PRO A 120 -3.76 -5.79 14.16
CA PRO A 120 -4.83 -5.41 13.23
C PRO A 120 -5.18 -3.91 13.25
N TYR A 121 -4.78 -3.19 14.28
CA TYR A 121 -5.13 -1.78 14.49
C TYR A 121 -3.99 -0.82 14.19
N VAL A 122 -2.74 -1.26 14.36
CA VAL A 122 -1.57 -0.39 14.20
C VAL A 122 -0.35 -1.23 13.80
N GLY A 123 0.44 -0.73 12.87
CA GLY A 123 1.70 -1.34 12.47
C GLY A 123 2.80 -1.19 13.52
N GLY A 124 3.92 -1.86 13.28
CA GLY A 124 5.11 -1.76 14.11
C GLY A 124 5.91 -0.46 13.87
N LEU A 125 7.07 -0.38 14.51
CA LEU A 125 8.02 0.73 14.32
C LEU A 125 9.29 0.32 13.56
N SER A 126 9.21 -0.78 12.80
CA SER A 126 10.36 -1.34 12.10
C SER A 126 10.91 -0.44 10.98
N LYS A 127 10.08 0.44 10.43
CA LYS A 127 10.47 1.43 9.42
C LYS A 127 10.41 2.87 9.96
N ALA A 128 10.55 3.06 11.28
CA ALA A 128 10.63 4.39 11.87
C ALA A 128 11.81 5.15 11.27
N PHE A 129 11.64 6.44 11.01
CA PHE A 129 12.61 7.28 10.30
C PHE A 129 13.00 6.75 8.92
N LEU A 130 12.13 5.95 8.27
CA LEU A 130 12.35 5.25 7.01
C LEU A 130 13.52 4.26 7.05
N ASP A 131 13.78 3.68 8.21
CA ASP A 131 14.82 2.67 8.34
C ASP A 131 14.56 1.47 7.43
N GLY A 132 15.62 0.98 6.76
CA GLY A 132 15.53 -0.10 5.78
C GLY A 132 14.91 0.27 4.42
N VAL A 133 14.42 1.50 4.24
CA VAL A 133 13.95 1.98 2.93
C VAL A 133 15.11 2.49 2.11
N THR A 134 15.31 1.92 0.93
CA THR A 134 16.40 2.26 0.00
C THR A 134 15.84 2.70 -1.35
N THR A 135 16.68 3.22 -2.23
CA THR A 135 16.30 3.56 -3.61
C THR A 135 15.87 2.35 -4.43
N SER A 136 16.26 1.14 -4.01
CA SER A 136 15.86 -0.13 -4.62
C SER A 136 14.64 -0.77 -3.97
N SER A 137 14.14 -0.22 -2.86
CA SER A 137 12.93 -0.72 -2.20
C SER A 137 11.71 -0.50 -3.09
N LEU A 138 10.86 -1.52 -3.18
CA LEU A 138 9.67 -1.54 -4.01
C LEU A 138 8.41 -1.67 -3.15
N ALA A 139 7.37 -0.98 -3.55
CA ALA A 139 6.02 -1.12 -3.02
C ALA A 139 5.15 -1.83 -4.06
N ALA A 140 4.39 -2.83 -3.63
CA ALA A 140 3.44 -3.53 -4.48
C ALA A 140 2.26 -2.62 -4.83
N THR A 141 1.78 -2.72 -6.07
CA THR A 141 0.55 -2.10 -6.52
C THR A 141 -0.63 -3.07 -6.39
N PHE A 142 -1.83 -2.66 -6.79
CA PHE A 142 -3.00 -3.54 -6.82
C PHE A 142 -2.94 -4.60 -7.93
N SER A 143 -2.02 -4.47 -8.88
CA SER A 143 -1.82 -5.41 -9.98
C SER A 143 -0.67 -6.37 -9.64
N ASN A 144 -0.89 -7.66 -9.86
CA ASN A 144 0.16 -8.67 -9.65
C ASN A 144 1.36 -8.39 -10.54
N GLY A 145 2.56 -8.47 -9.97
CA GLY A 145 3.82 -8.27 -10.69
C GLY A 145 4.15 -6.81 -11.05
N VAL A 146 3.30 -5.86 -10.66
CA VAL A 146 3.54 -4.42 -10.90
C VAL A 146 3.96 -3.74 -9.61
N TYR A 147 5.12 -3.08 -9.65
CA TYR A 147 5.73 -2.42 -8.49
C TYR A 147 6.06 -0.98 -8.80
N ILE A 148 6.09 -0.15 -7.76
CA ILE A 148 6.59 1.23 -7.82
C ILE A 148 7.71 1.42 -6.80
N HIS A 149 8.49 2.49 -6.95
CA HIS A 149 9.47 2.82 -5.91
C HIS A 149 8.78 3.13 -4.58
N GLU A 150 9.25 2.51 -3.50
CA GLU A 150 8.67 2.70 -2.17
C GLU A 150 8.68 4.17 -1.74
N TYR A 151 9.71 4.94 -2.06
CA TYR A 151 9.73 6.39 -1.81
C TYR A 151 8.59 7.14 -2.47
N SER A 152 8.21 6.78 -3.71
CA SER A 152 7.07 7.41 -4.41
C SER A 152 5.76 7.13 -3.67
N PHE A 153 5.59 5.90 -3.18
CA PHE A 153 4.45 5.51 -2.36
C PHE A 153 4.42 6.26 -1.01
N ILE A 154 5.57 6.35 -0.33
CA ILE A 154 5.71 7.08 0.94
C ILE A 154 5.31 8.54 0.78
N VAL A 155 5.81 9.21 -0.26
CA VAL A 155 5.49 10.63 -0.55
C VAL A 155 4.00 10.79 -0.86
N PHE A 156 3.44 9.92 -1.66
CA PHE A 156 2.01 9.96 -1.98
C PHE A 156 1.14 9.83 -0.72
N GLN A 157 1.40 8.85 0.11
CA GLN A 157 0.66 8.64 1.36
C GLN A 157 0.88 9.76 2.38
N MET A 158 2.08 10.36 2.41
CA MET A 158 2.38 11.55 3.21
C MET A 158 1.45 12.71 2.87
N THR A 159 1.13 12.91 1.60
CA THR A 159 0.26 14.02 1.20
C THR A 159 -1.15 13.91 1.81
N PHE A 160 -1.65 12.67 1.99
CA PHE A 160 -2.92 12.43 2.70
C PHE A 160 -2.80 12.63 4.21
N ALA A 161 -1.67 12.26 4.81
CA ALA A 161 -1.39 12.57 6.20
C ALA A 161 -1.29 14.09 6.46
N CYS A 162 -0.95 14.88 5.45
CA CYS A 162 -0.89 16.34 5.52
C CYS A 162 -2.26 16.99 5.31
N ILE A 163 -3.03 16.55 4.30
CA ILE A 163 -4.32 17.19 3.98
C ILE A 163 -5.38 16.90 5.03
N THR A 164 -5.41 15.69 5.59
CA THR A 164 -6.47 15.28 6.51
C THR A 164 -6.53 16.15 7.77
N PRO A 165 -5.45 16.40 8.52
CA PRO A 165 -5.49 17.33 9.65
C PRO A 165 -5.68 18.79 9.22
N SER A 166 -5.27 19.17 8.00
CA SER A 166 -5.51 20.50 7.47
C SER A 166 -6.99 20.79 7.28
N LEU A 167 -7.83 19.79 7.00
CA LEU A 167 -9.28 19.92 6.93
C LEU A 167 -9.92 20.28 8.27
N ILE A 168 -9.30 19.93 9.39
CA ILE A 168 -9.82 20.22 10.73
C ILE A 168 -9.68 21.70 11.07
N VAL A 169 -8.76 22.42 10.43
CA VAL A 169 -8.51 23.86 10.71
C VAL A 169 -9.78 24.69 10.62
N GLY A 170 -10.69 24.37 9.70
CA GLY A 170 -11.97 25.06 9.57
C GLY A 170 -12.82 25.06 10.84
N ALA A 171 -12.73 24.03 11.67
CA ALA A 171 -13.46 23.95 12.94
C ALA A 171 -12.86 24.86 14.03
N PHE A 172 -11.58 25.18 13.95
CA PHE A 172 -10.85 25.94 14.96
C PHE A 172 -10.45 27.34 14.51
N ALA A 173 -10.69 27.68 13.27
CA ALA A 173 -10.33 28.97 12.70
C ALA A 173 -10.77 30.13 13.62
N GLU A 174 -9.86 31.08 13.87
CA GLU A 174 -10.03 32.24 14.76
C GLU A 174 -10.22 31.92 16.27
N ARG A 175 -10.25 30.65 16.68
CA ARG A 175 -10.59 30.25 18.07
C ARG A 175 -9.44 29.59 18.83
N ILE A 176 -8.48 28.99 18.14
CA ILE A 176 -7.37 28.25 18.76
C ILE A 176 -6.06 29.03 18.63
N ARG A 177 -5.21 28.91 19.65
CA ARG A 177 -3.84 29.42 19.60
C ARG A 177 -2.96 28.46 18.81
N PHE A 178 -1.90 28.98 18.19
CA PHE A 178 -1.03 28.23 17.29
C PHE A 178 -0.37 27.01 17.94
N LEU A 179 0.29 27.16 19.09
CA LEU A 179 1.01 26.04 19.73
C LEU A 179 0.11 24.90 20.18
N PRO A 180 -1.03 25.12 20.87
CA PRO A 180 -2.00 24.08 21.17
C PRO A 180 -2.52 23.35 19.92
N LEU A 181 -2.70 24.05 18.80
CA LEU A 181 -3.09 23.42 17.55
C LEU A 181 -2.03 22.44 17.06
N MET A 182 -0.75 22.82 17.06
CA MET A 182 0.33 21.94 16.61
C MET A 182 0.44 20.69 17.49
N LEU A 183 0.33 20.82 18.80
CA LEU A 183 0.31 19.66 19.71
C LEU A 183 -0.88 18.77 19.46
N PHE A 184 -2.06 19.34 19.28
CA PHE A 184 -3.27 18.59 18.93
C PHE A 184 -3.07 17.79 17.64
N ILE A 185 -2.50 18.39 16.58
CA ILE A 185 -2.28 17.74 15.29
C ILE A 185 -1.34 16.53 15.43
N ILE A 186 -0.23 16.66 16.16
CA ILE A 186 0.70 15.55 16.38
C ILE A 186 0.00 14.38 17.10
N LEU A 187 -0.71 14.69 18.17
CA LEU A 187 -1.45 13.67 18.93
C LEU A 187 -2.56 13.04 18.10
N TRP A 188 -3.34 13.83 17.38
CA TRP A 188 -4.41 13.36 16.54
C TRP A 188 -3.92 12.47 15.40
N LEU A 189 -2.83 12.85 14.72
CA LEU A 189 -2.19 12.01 13.71
C LEU A 189 -1.77 10.67 14.29
N THR A 190 -1.11 10.68 15.44
CA THR A 190 -0.54 9.48 16.05
C THR A 190 -1.61 8.53 16.58
N ILE A 191 -2.65 9.06 17.23
CA ILE A 191 -3.67 8.24 17.93
C ILE A 191 -4.83 7.88 17.01
N VAL A 192 -5.16 8.73 16.05
CA VAL A 192 -6.36 8.55 15.21
C VAL A 192 -5.98 8.22 13.77
N TYR A 193 -5.22 9.09 13.12
CA TYR A 193 -5.00 8.96 11.68
C TYR A 193 -4.16 7.75 11.31
N PHE A 194 -3.00 7.55 11.94
CA PHE A 194 -2.10 6.43 11.59
C PHE A 194 -2.72 5.06 11.85
N PRO A 195 -3.42 4.82 12.97
CA PRO A 195 -4.15 3.57 13.17
C PRO A 195 -5.27 3.35 12.15
N ILE A 196 -6.07 4.39 11.84
CA ILE A 196 -7.13 4.26 10.83
C ILE A 196 -6.52 3.98 9.45
N ALA A 197 -5.44 4.67 9.08
CA ALA A 197 -4.73 4.44 7.82
C ALA A 197 -4.21 2.99 7.74
N HIS A 198 -3.70 2.44 8.85
CA HIS A 198 -3.30 1.04 8.92
C HIS A 198 -4.48 0.09 8.69
N MET A 199 -5.56 0.26 9.41
CA MET A 199 -6.75 -0.60 9.29
C MET A 199 -7.38 -0.59 7.89
N VAL A 200 -7.33 0.54 7.19
CA VAL A 200 -8.01 0.71 5.90
C VAL A 200 -7.10 0.42 4.70
N TRP A 201 -5.84 0.82 4.77
CA TRP A 201 -4.95 0.83 3.60
C TRP A 201 -3.78 -0.15 3.69
N TYR A 202 -3.44 -0.64 4.88
CA TYR A 202 -2.39 -1.65 5.00
C TYR A 202 -2.86 -2.99 4.42
N TRP A 203 -2.00 -3.61 3.66
CA TRP A 203 -2.17 -4.96 3.13
C TRP A 203 -0.78 -5.56 2.87
N ALA A 204 -0.67 -6.85 3.06
CA ALA A 204 0.63 -7.52 3.01
C ALA A 204 1.11 -7.84 1.58
N GLY A 205 0.38 -7.40 0.55
CA GLY A 205 0.71 -7.57 -0.87
C GLY A 205 -0.41 -8.25 -1.67
N PRO A 206 -0.31 -8.23 -3.02
CA PRO A 206 -1.35 -8.78 -3.90
C PRO A 206 -1.50 -10.30 -3.79
N ASP A 207 -0.46 -10.99 -3.32
CA ASP A 207 -0.41 -12.45 -3.20
C ASP A 207 -1.02 -12.97 -1.90
N LEU A 208 -1.36 -12.08 -0.95
CA LEU A 208 -2.00 -12.43 0.30
C LEU A 208 -3.50 -12.10 0.24
N ASP A 209 -4.32 -13.11 0.51
CA ASP A 209 -5.77 -12.99 0.47
C ASP A 209 -6.25 -11.88 1.42
N ARG A 210 -6.89 -10.85 0.88
CA ARG A 210 -7.49 -9.74 1.65
C ARG A 210 -8.49 -10.22 2.71
N LYS A 211 -9.04 -11.41 2.56
CA LYS A 211 -10.00 -11.99 3.51
C LYS A 211 -9.38 -12.34 4.87
N SER A 212 -8.06 -12.43 4.95
CA SER A 212 -7.36 -12.71 6.20
C SER A 212 -7.07 -11.47 7.06
N VAL A 213 -7.40 -10.27 6.58
CA VAL A 213 -7.08 -8.99 7.23
C VAL A 213 -8.31 -8.22 7.72
N VAL A 214 -9.52 -8.75 7.42
CA VAL A 214 -10.79 -8.15 7.87
C VAL A 214 -11.49 -9.07 8.83
#